data_7547b238cf20d4f39995c428e2660ff6
#
_entry.id   7547b238cf20d4f39995c428e2660ff6
#
_cell.length_a   1.000
_cell.length_b   1.000
_cell.length_c   1.000
_cell.angle_alpha   90.00
_cell.angle_beta   90.00
_cell.angle_gamma   90.00
#
_symmetry.space_group_name_H-M   'P 1'
#
loop_
_entity.id
_entity.type
_entity.pdbx_description
1 polymer ?
#
loop_
_entity_poly.entity_id
_entity_poly.type
_entity_poly.pdbx_seq_one_letter_code
_entity_poly.pdbx_strand_id
1 'polypeptide(L)'
;YKRQLLYYSRPANKGGGCAPFSLLDSAVAAVNTRAESSGLDPLQVKAVFYALCFGDDAPTRRAAANFVECFYRLEERTETTTDVLEDGTVVVQTTVYYVAIPLPLETVYENLAAWQGEPVTDEDKANAAHIYSMVVGSSTGGDTFDGSYTPGGGSGVELDISDLTSPASKNAADLVAYVTNAWQSGWGYVWGTYGQVLTPELFQYKLTQYPEGVGQYADFIRNNWLGKHTADCVGLIKGYGWLNADTMEIEYGTNGMPDIGANQMYYNATRKGTIDTIPEVPGLAVWKSGHIGVYIGDDQVIEAMGTKYGVVKTQLQGRGWTHWLEIPYINYD
;
A
#
# COMPACT_ATOMS: atom_id res chain seq x y z
N TYR A 1 4.99 -17.97 1.48
CA TYR A 1 3.64 -17.75 0.90
C TYR A 1 2.55 -17.69 1.97
N LYS A 2 2.61 -18.51 3.00
CA LYS A 2 1.62 -18.51 4.10
C LYS A 2 1.82 -17.36 5.11
N ARG A 3 3.01 -16.81 5.22
CA ARG A 3 3.37 -15.85 6.27
C ARG A 3 2.80 -14.45 6.04
N GLN A 4 2.77 -13.99 4.81
CA GLN A 4 2.39 -12.62 4.44
C GLN A 4 0.88 -12.37 4.37
N LEU A 5 0.12 -13.39 3.96
CA LEU A 5 -1.34 -13.34 3.88
C LEU A 5 -2.05 -13.26 5.24
N LEU A 6 -1.38 -13.71 6.31
CA LEU A 6 -2.00 -13.79 7.63
C LEU A 6 -2.19 -12.43 8.32
N TYR A 7 -1.50 -11.38 7.90
CA TYR A 7 -1.62 -10.07 8.56
C TYR A 7 -2.77 -9.22 8.03
N TYR A 8 -3.01 -9.25 6.72
CA TYR A 8 -4.10 -8.50 6.10
C TYR A 8 -5.41 -9.27 5.99
N SER A 9 -5.37 -10.60 6.10
CA SER A 9 -6.52 -11.48 5.87
C SER A 9 -6.97 -12.30 7.08
N ARG A 10 -6.46 -12.03 8.30
CA ARG A 10 -7.01 -12.69 9.47
C ARG A 10 -8.38 -12.09 9.77
N PRO A 11 -9.48 -12.84 9.53
CA PRO A 11 -10.71 -12.53 10.20
C PRO A 11 -10.41 -12.56 11.69
N ALA A 12 -10.88 -11.55 12.40
CA ALA A 12 -10.86 -11.56 13.84
C ALA A 12 -11.41 -12.91 14.31
N ASN A 13 -10.51 -13.75 14.80
CA ASN A 13 -10.82 -14.78 15.73
C ASN A 13 -11.43 -16.11 15.29
N LYS A 14 -10.60 -17.14 15.41
CA LYS A 14 -11.08 -18.36 16.07
C LYS A 14 -10.22 -18.63 17.31
N GLY A 15 -10.70 -18.15 18.45
CA GLY A 15 -10.41 -18.65 19.77
C GLY A 15 -8.95 -18.72 20.18
N GLY A 16 -8.41 -17.69 20.70
CA GLY A 16 -7.14 -17.68 21.42
C GLY A 16 -6.55 -16.27 21.50
N GLY A 17 -6.57 -15.70 22.68
CA GLY A 17 -5.95 -14.52 23.21
C GLY A 17 -5.32 -13.46 22.30
N CYS A 18 -5.71 -12.23 22.49
CA CYS A 18 -5.18 -10.99 21.89
C CYS A 18 -3.70 -10.66 22.21
N ALA A 19 -2.92 -11.59 22.74
CA ALA A 19 -1.52 -11.38 23.08
C ALA A 19 -0.57 -11.13 21.90
N PRO A 20 -0.78 -11.69 20.68
CA PRO A 20 0.14 -11.47 19.57
C PRO A 20 0.16 -10.04 19.05
N PHE A 21 -0.97 -9.33 19.04
CA PHE A 21 -1.05 -7.99 18.46
C PHE A 21 -0.33 -6.93 19.30
N SER A 22 -0.47 -6.94 20.60
CA SER A 22 0.20 -5.97 21.48
C SER A 22 1.73 -6.13 21.48
N LEU A 23 2.22 -7.37 21.32
CA LEU A 23 3.66 -7.63 21.24
C LEU A 23 4.21 -7.23 19.86
N LEU A 24 3.46 -7.43 18.78
CA LEU A 24 3.83 -7.01 17.45
C LEU A 24 3.86 -5.48 17.34
N ASP A 25 2.84 -4.80 17.83
CA ASP A 25 2.79 -3.33 17.86
C ASP A 25 3.98 -2.76 18.64
N SER A 26 4.35 -3.37 19.75
CA SER A 26 5.51 -2.95 20.53
C SER A 26 6.84 -3.21 19.81
N ALA A 27 6.95 -4.28 19.06
CA ALA A 27 8.14 -4.58 18.23
C ALA A 27 8.26 -3.63 17.05
N VAL A 28 7.16 -3.36 16.35
CA VAL A 28 7.10 -2.39 15.24
C VAL A 28 7.43 -0.98 15.75
N ALA A 29 6.89 -0.57 16.89
CA ALA A 29 7.22 0.71 17.51
C ALA A 29 8.72 0.79 17.89
N ALA A 30 9.30 -0.30 18.40
CA ALA A 30 10.73 -0.36 18.72
C ALA A 30 11.60 -0.27 17.45
N VAL A 31 11.22 -0.96 16.37
CA VAL A 31 11.87 -0.88 15.05
C VAL A 31 11.82 0.56 14.54
N ASN A 32 10.66 1.19 14.55
CA ASN A 32 10.48 2.56 14.08
C ASN A 32 11.35 3.54 14.85
N THR A 33 11.24 3.55 16.19
CA THR A 33 12.02 4.44 17.06
C THR A 33 13.52 4.27 16.88
N ARG A 34 13.99 3.01 16.74
CA ARG A 34 15.42 2.73 16.55
C ARG A 34 15.89 3.16 15.18
N ALA A 35 15.10 2.94 14.11
CA ALA A 35 15.41 3.37 12.76
C ALA A 35 15.54 4.91 12.68
N GLU A 36 14.56 5.64 13.21
CA GLU A 36 14.57 7.11 13.28
C GLU A 36 15.80 7.63 14.02
N SER A 37 16.10 7.08 15.21
CA SER A 37 17.25 7.48 16.02
C SER A 37 18.60 7.18 15.36
N SER A 38 18.64 6.26 14.41
CA SER A 38 19.84 5.88 13.64
C SER A 38 19.91 6.58 12.28
N GLY A 39 18.99 7.50 11.97
CA GLY A 39 18.97 8.23 10.69
C GLY A 39 18.66 7.34 9.47
N LEU A 40 18.02 6.21 9.70
CA LEU A 40 17.55 5.31 8.65
C LEU A 40 16.17 5.72 8.14
N ASP A 41 15.79 5.26 6.96
CA ASP A 41 14.40 5.32 6.51
C ASP A 41 13.55 4.31 7.30
N PRO A 42 12.68 4.76 8.23
CA PRO A 42 11.92 3.85 9.07
C PRO A 42 10.88 3.06 8.29
N LEU A 43 10.44 3.55 7.14
CA LEU A 43 9.50 2.84 6.27
C LEU A 43 10.18 1.64 5.58
N GLN A 44 11.40 1.82 5.10
CA GLN A 44 12.18 0.74 4.51
C GLN A 44 12.53 -0.33 5.53
N VAL A 45 12.95 0.08 6.73
CA VAL A 45 13.28 -0.86 7.83
C VAL A 45 12.03 -1.65 8.23
N LYS A 46 10.87 -0.99 8.37
CA LYS A 46 9.59 -1.66 8.66
C LYS A 46 9.17 -2.63 7.55
N ALA A 47 9.34 -2.25 6.29
CA ALA A 47 8.97 -3.11 5.16
C ALA A 47 9.76 -4.42 5.16
N VAL A 48 11.08 -4.35 5.40
CA VAL A 48 11.93 -5.54 5.54
C VAL A 48 11.54 -6.34 6.80
N PHE A 49 11.26 -5.66 7.91
CA PHE A 49 10.81 -6.32 9.13
C PHE A 49 9.52 -7.10 8.91
N TYR A 50 8.54 -6.51 8.23
CA TYR A 50 7.30 -7.20 7.90
C TYR A 50 7.50 -8.38 6.95
N ALA A 51 8.39 -8.27 5.99
CA ALA A 51 8.66 -9.36 5.06
C ALA A 51 9.30 -10.57 5.73
N LEU A 52 10.23 -10.35 6.67
CA LEU A 52 11.03 -11.41 7.27
C LEU A 52 10.47 -11.94 8.59
N CYS A 53 9.94 -11.06 9.45
CA CYS A 53 9.55 -11.41 10.82
C CYS A 53 8.07 -11.69 10.98
N PHE A 54 7.30 -11.63 9.87
CA PHE A 54 5.86 -11.83 9.90
C PHE A 54 5.51 -13.33 9.89
N GLY A 55 4.93 -13.79 10.99
CA GLY A 55 4.43 -15.17 11.12
C GLY A 55 5.28 -16.06 12.03
N ASP A 56 6.40 -15.57 12.55
CA ASP A 56 7.12 -16.19 13.66
C ASP A 56 6.50 -15.78 15.00
N ASP A 57 6.74 -16.57 16.04
CA ASP A 57 6.37 -16.24 17.41
C ASP A 57 6.83 -14.83 17.75
N ALA A 58 5.92 -14.02 18.28
CA ALA A 58 6.01 -12.57 18.45
C ALA A 58 7.44 -12.04 18.74
N PRO A 59 8.04 -11.23 17.85
CA PRO A 59 9.38 -10.74 18.01
C PRO A 59 9.49 -9.89 19.29
N THR A 60 10.49 -10.13 20.11
CA THR A 60 10.73 -9.34 21.33
C THR A 60 11.27 -7.97 20.96
N ARG A 61 11.14 -6.98 21.88
CA ARG A 61 11.79 -5.66 21.71
C ARG A 61 13.30 -5.76 21.47
N ARG A 62 13.95 -6.73 22.09
CA ARG A 62 15.40 -6.96 21.93
C ARG A 62 15.71 -7.48 20.52
N ALA A 63 14.92 -8.42 20.01
CA ALA A 63 15.05 -8.89 18.64
C ALA A 63 14.83 -7.77 17.62
N ALA A 64 13.85 -6.89 17.86
CA ALA A 64 13.59 -5.71 17.03
C ALA A 64 14.79 -4.73 17.01
N ALA A 65 15.46 -4.52 18.14
CA ALA A 65 16.66 -3.67 18.19
C ALA A 65 17.81 -4.28 17.40
N ASN A 66 18.11 -5.56 17.60
CA ASN A 66 19.15 -6.29 16.88
C ASN A 66 18.87 -6.35 15.36
N PHE A 67 17.60 -6.45 14.98
CA PHE A 67 17.17 -6.40 13.58
C PHE A 67 17.57 -5.08 12.94
N VAL A 68 17.30 -3.93 13.58
CA VAL A 68 17.65 -2.61 13.05
C VAL A 68 19.16 -2.41 12.96
N GLU A 69 19.93 -3.03 13.83
CA GLU A 69 21.41 -2.97 13.80
C GLU A 69 22.01 -3.61 12.54
N CYS A 70 21.26 -4.47 11.83
CA CYS A 70 21.68 -5.02 10.55
C CYS A 70 21.71 -3.97 9.41
N PHE A 71 21.09 -2.80 9.59
CA PHE A 71 20.90 -1.79 8.55
C PHE A 71 21.99 -0.73 8.51
N TYR A 72 22.84 -0.64 9.52
CA TYR A 72 23.90 0.36 9.58
C TYR A 72 25.19 -0.22 10.15
N ARG A 73 26.28 0.47 9.90
CA ARG A 73 27.53 0.30 10.61
C ARG A 73 27.80 1.53 11.47
N LEU A 74 28.48 1.33 12.59
CA LEU A 74 28.98 2.45 13.40
C LEU A 74 30.32 2.92 12.87
N GLU A 75 30.44 4.22 12.69
CA GLU A 75 31.68 4.90 12.34
C GLU A 75 32.09 5.80 13.51
N GLU A 76 33.31 5.58 13.98
CA GLU A 76 33.88 6.42 15.03
C GLU A 76 34.25 7.79 14.46
N ARG A 77 33.85 8.84 15.16
CA ARG A 77 34.23 10.22 14.85
C ARG A 77 34.76 10.90 16.08
N THR A 78 35.67 11.83 15.88
CA THR A 78 36.29 12.59 16.92
C THR A 78 36.04 14.07 16.68
N GLU A 79 35.54 14.74 17.69
CA GLU A 79 35.38 16.19 17.71
C GLU A 79 36.30 16.78 18.77
N THR A 80 37.09 17.80 18.40
CA THR A 80 37.97 18.52 19.31
C THR A 80 37.46 19.94 19.46
N THR A 81 37.09 20.31 20.68
CA THR A 81 36.74 21.68 21.03
C THR A 81 37.88 22.33 21.84
N THR A 82 38.10 23.62 21.63
CA THR A 82 39.10 24.38 22.34
C THR A 82 38.40 25.57 23.01
N ASP A 83 38.42 25.57 24.31
CA ASP A 83 37.91 26.67 25.14
C ASP A 83 39.07 27.44 25.76
N VAL A 84 38.95 28.76 25.77
CA VAL A 84 39.92 29.65 26.45
C VAL A 84 39.20 30.21 27.69
N LEU A 85 39.70 29.84 28.86
CA LEU A 85 39.14 30.32 30.14
C LEU A 85 39.54 31.80 30.37
N GLU A 86 38.82 32.45 31.30
CA GLU A 86 39.04 33.88 31.61
C GLU A 86 40.46 34.21 32.09
N ASP A 87 41.16 33.23 32.62
CA ASP A 87 42.59 33.34 33.05
C ASP A 87 43.58 33.10 31.92
N GLY A 88 43.10 32.89 30.68
CA GLY A 88 43.93 32.61 29.50
C GLY A 88 44.35 31.14 29.36
N THR A 89 43.89 30.24 30.21
CA THR A 89 44.15 28.82 30.10
C THR A 89 43.36 28.24 28.90
N VAL A 90 44.08 27.52 28.02
CA VAL A 90 43.49 26.82 26.88
C VAL A 90 43.14 25.40 27.30
N VAL A 91 41.87 25.06 27.24
CA VAL A 91 41.34 23.71 27.49
C VAL A 91 40.96 23.08 26.18
N VAL A 92 41.62 21.97 25.83
CA VAL A 92 41.30 21.18 24.67
C VAL A 92 40.55 19.92 25.12
N GLN A 93 39.31 19.79 24.68
CA GLN A 93 38.49 18.62 24.97
C GLN A 93 38.28 17.83 23.67
N THR A 94 38.62 16.57 23.72
CA THR A 94 38.37 15.64 22.59
C THR A 94 37.26 14.68 22.99
N THR A 95 36.18 14.68 22.21
CA THR A 95 35.05 13.78 22.39
C THR A 95 35.02 12.77 21.24
N VAL A 96 34.96 11.50 21.59
CA VAL A 96 34.75 10.41 20.62
C VAL A 96 33.28 10.03 20.62
N TYR A 97 32.68 10.00 19.47
CA TYR A 97 31.28 9.57 19.31
C TYR A 97 31.13 8.67 18.08
N TYR A 98 30.03 7.93 18.03
CA TYR A 98 29.73 7.00 16.95
C TYR A 98 28.54 7.48 16.14
N VAL A 99 28.66 7.44 14.82
CA VAL A 99 27.59 7.79 13.88
C VAL A 99 27.15 6.53 13.15
N ALA A 100 25.85 6.31 13.08
CA ALA A 100 25.28 5.24 12.29
C ALA A 100 25.33 5.61 10.80
N ILE A 101 26.00 4.79 10.01
CA ILE A 101 26.11 4.95 8.55
C ILE A 101 25.24 3.87 7.91
N PRO A 102 24.16 4.24 7.18
CA PRO A 102 23.30 3.31 6.49
C PRO A 102 24.06 2.40 5.53
N LEU A 103 23.68 1.15 5.43
CA LEU A 103 24.26 0.16 4.54
C LEU A 103 23.40 -0.01 3.27
N PRO A 104 24.02 -0.39 2.14
CA PRO A 104 23.28 -0.82 0.97
C PRO A 104 22.38 -2.02 1.29
N LEU A 105 21.19 -2.09 0.68
CA LEU A 105 20.16 -3.06 1.03
C LEU A 105 20.62 -4.52 0.84
N GLU A 106 21.47 -4.81 -0.14
CA GLU A 106 22.04 -6.14 -0.30
C GLU A 106 22.90 -6.55 0.90
N THR A 107 23.73 -5.63 1.41
CA THR A 107 24.52 -5.86 2.63
C THR A 107 23.62 -6.04 3.85
N VAL A 108 22.50 -5.31 3.91
CA VAL A 108 21.49 -5.50 4.96
C VAL A 108 20.93 -6.91 4.92
N TYR A 109 20.60 -7.43 3.74
CA TYR A 109 20.09 -8.80 3.60
C TYR A 109 21.13 -9.86 3.98
N GLU A 110 22.41 -9.64 3.68
CA GLU A 110 23.50 -10.51 4.15
C GLU A 110 23.61 -10.51 5.69
N ASN A 111 23.54 -9.34 6.31
CA ASN A 111 23.55 -9.19 7.76
C ASN A 111 22.34 -9.85 8.42
N LEU A 112 21.15 -9.68 7.84
CA LEU A 112 19.93 -10.30 8.31
C LEU A 112 19.97 -11.83 8.20
N ALA A 113 20.51 -12.34 7.09
CA ALA A 113 20.72 -13.78 6.93
C ALA A 113 21.64 -14.34 8.01
N ALA A 114 22.74 -13.63 8.31
CA ALA A 114 23.65 -14.02 9.39
C ALA A 114 22.99 -13.93 10.78
N TRP A 115 22.18 -12.91 11.00
CA TRP A 115 21.47 -12.69 12.27
C TRP A 115 20.41 -13.76 12.55
N GLN A 116 19.61 -14.12 11.54
CA GLN A 116 18.54 -15.12 11.69
C GLN A 116 19.00 -16.57 11.51
N GLY A 117 20.22 -16.79 10.95
CA GLY A 117 20.77 -18.11 10.68
C GLY A 117 20.19 -18.79 9.43
N GLU A 118 19.39 -18.09 8.65
CA GLU A 118 18.77 -18.56 7.40
C GLU A 118 18.94 -17.53 6.30
N PRO A 119 19.08 -17.94 5.02
CA PRO A 119 19.18 -17.02 3.90
C PRO A 119 17.91 -16.16 3.76
N VAL A 120 18.08 -14.87 3.42
CA VAL A 120 16.99 -14.03 2.93
C VAL A 120 16.73 -14.41 1.48
N THR A 121 15.55 -14.94 1.19
CA THR A 121 15.20 -15.42 -0.15
C THR A 121 14.89 -14.26 -1.10
N ASP A 122 14.95 -14.50 -2.41
CA ASP A 122 14.53 -13.50 -3.41
C ASP A 122 13.04 -13.15 -3.26
N GLU A 123 12.23 -14.08 -2.77
CA GLU A 123 10.83 -13.84 -2.43
C GLU A 123 10.70 -12.86 -1.25
N ASP A 124 11.49 -13.02 -0.19
CA ASP A 124 11.50 -12.10 0.95
C ASP A 124 11.93 -10.69 0.53
N LYS A 125 12.97 -10.58 -0.31
CA LYS A 125 13.45 -9.30 -0.87
C LYS A 125 12.37 -8.64 -1.74
N ALA A 126 11.71 -9.40 -2.60
CA ALA A 126 10.61 -8.91 -3.43
C ALA A 126 9.42 -8.45 -2.56
N ASN A 127 9.12 -9.19 -1.50
CA ASN A 127 8.08 -8.85 -0.55
C ASN A 127 8.41 -7.57 0.23
N ALA A 128 9.66 -7.40 0.68
CA ALA A 128 10.11 -6.19 1.35
C ALA A 128 10.02 -4.97 0.43
N ALA A 129 10.54 -5.09 -0.80
CA ALA A 129 10.44 -4.04 -1.81
C ALA A 129 9.00 -3.68 -2.13
N HIS A 130 8.12 -4.69 -2.17
CA HIS A 130 6.70 -4.51 -2.41
C HIS A 130 6.02 -3.78 -1.24
N ILE A 131 6.23 -4.21 0.00
CA ILE A 131 5.69 -3.54 1.20
C ILE A 131 6.19 -2.09 1.24
N TYR A 132 7.48 -1.87 0.97
CA TYR A 132 8.04 -0.52 0.91
C TYR A 132 7.38 0.32 -0.17
N SER A 133 7.21 -0.21 -1.39
CA SER A 133 6.57 0.51 -2.48
C SER A 133 5.09 0.83 -2.19
N MET A 134 4.37 -0.05 -1.49
CA MET A 134 3.01 0.23 -1.04
C MET A 134 2.97 1.38 -0.04
N VAL A 135 3.89 1.41 0.90
CA VAL A 135 3.92 2.43 1.96
C VAL A 135 4.46 3.75 1.42
N VAL A 136 5.56 3.73 0.67
CA VAL A 136 6.13 4.91 0.01
C VAL A 136 5.25 5.38 -1.14
N GLY A 137 4.69 4.48 -1.93
CA GLY A 137 3.72 4.82 -2.99
C GLY A 137 2.44 5.41 -2.45
N SER A 138 1.98 5.00 -1.26
CA SER A 138 0.88 5.67 -0.56
C SER A 138 1.33 6.92 0.19
N SER A 139 2.59 7.02 0.63
CA SER A 139 3.15 8.23 1.24
C SER A 139 3.66 9.25 0.22
N THR A 140 4.11 8.79 -0.94
CA THR A 140 4.40 9.65 -2.10
C THR A 140 3.20 9.75 -3.04
N GLY A 141 1.98 9.91 -2.53
CA GLY A 141 0.86 10.42 -3.33
C GLY A 141 1.20 11.73 -4.05
N GLY A 142 2.46 11.96 -4.24
CA GLY A 142 3.16 12.89 -5.05
C GLY A 142 3.90 12.21 -6.18
N ASP A 143 3.37 11.11 -6.75
CA ASP A 143 3.67 10.87 -8.15
C ASP A 143 3.20 12.12 -8.87
N THR A 144 4.12 13.01 -9.13
CA THR A 144 3.97 13.99 -10.20
C THR A 144 3.98 13.17 -11.47
N PHE A 145 2.84 12.50 -11.71
CA PHE A 145 2.59 11.86 -12.98
C PHE A 145 2.58 13.00 -13.99
N ASP A 146 3.64 13.10 -14.78
CA ASP A 146 3.79 14.07 -15.86
C ASP A 146 3.01 13.65 -17.12
N GLY A 147 2.38 12.47 -17.09
CA GLY A 147 1.50 11.97 -18.13
C GLY A 147 0.10 12.60 -18.08
N SER A 148 -0.62 12.53 -19.20
CA SER A 148 -1.99 13.01 -19.28
C SER A 148 -2.96 12.04 -18.61
N TYR A 149 -3.84 12.56 -17.78
CA TYR A 149 -5.01 11.86 -17.27
C TYR A 149 -6.26 12.72 -17.47
N THR A 150 -7.43 12.08 -17.53
CA THR A 150 -8.70 12.77 -17.61
C THR A 150 -9.44 12.59 -16.30
N PRO A 151 -9.62 13.65 -15.50
CA PRO A 151 -10.43 13.59 -14.30
C PRO A 151 -11.90 13.39 -14.65
N GLY A 152 -12.68 12.85 -13.71
CA GLY A 152 -14.13 12.82 -13.81
C GLY A 152 -14.73 14.21 -13.68
N GLY A 153 -15.85 14.44 -14.33
CA GLY A 153 -16.53 15.74 -14.32
C GLY A 153 -17.63 15.92 -13.27
N GLY A 154 -18.01 14.84 -12.58
CA GLY A 154 -19.11 14.80 -11.64
C GLY A 154 -18.76 15.30 -10.24
N SER A 155 -19.80 15.38 -9.39
CA SER A 155 -19.67 15.87 -8.00
C SER A 155 -19.07 14.85 -7.03
N GLY A 156 -18.95 13.57 -7.42
CA GLY A 156 -18.50 12.46 -6.60
C GLY A 156 -19.57 11.85 -5.70
N VAL A 157 -20.79 12.36 -5.70
CA VAL A 157 -21.87 11.93 -4.79
C VAL A 157 -22.82 10.89 -5.40
N GLU A 158 -22.69 10.61 -6.68
CA GLU A 158 -23.58 9.70 -7.38
C GLU A 158 -22.92 8.34 -7.63
N LEU A 159 -23.69 7.28 -7.42
CA LEU A 159 -23.43 5.93 -7.90
C LEU A 159 -24.52 5.63 -8.93
N ASP A 160 -24.28 6.01 -10.18
CA ASP A 160 -25.17 5.64 -11.28
C ASP A 160 -24.72 4.27 -11.83
N ILE A 161 -25.58 3.30 -11.74
CA ILE A 161 -25.36 1.92 -12.17
C ILE A 161 -26.47 1.45 -13.11
N SER A 162 -27.18 2.41 -13.70
CA SER A 162 -28.25 2.14 -14.65
C SER A 162 -27.80 1.43 -15.93
N ASP A 163 -26.49 1.57 -16.26
CA ASP A 163 -25.89 0.94 -17.44
C ASP A 163 -25.46 -0.52 -17.22
N LEU A 164 -25.54 -1.04 -15.98
CA LEU A 164 -25.26 -2.43 -15.69
C LEU A 164 -26.40 -3.32 -16.22
N THR A 165 -26.04 -4.30 -17.03
CA THR A 165 -27.01 -5.16 -17.71
C THR A 165 -27.28 -6.47 -16.97
N SER A 166 -26.30 -6.96 -16.22
CA SER A 166 -26.37 -8.26 -15.53
C SER A 166 -25.52 -8.26 -14.24
N PRO A 167 -25.80 -7.34 -13.30
CA PRO A 167 -24.91 -7.12 -12.14
C PRO A 167 -24.75 -8.33 -11.22
N ALA A 168 -25.70 -9.27 -11.26
CA ALA A 168 -25.62 -10.52 -10.52
C ALA A 168 -24.53 -11.46 -11.06
N SER A 169 -24.21 -11.39 -12.35
CA SER A 169 -23.23 -12.28 -13.00
C SER A 169 -21.79 -11.89 -12.72
N LYS A 170 -21.54 -10.68 -12.21
CA LYS A 170 -20.20 -10.12 -12.01
C LYS A 170 -19.32 -10.28 -13.26
N ASN A 171 -19.79 -9.73 -14.36
CA ASN A 171 -19.13 -9.85 -15.66
C ASN A 171 -18.24 -8.65 -15.99
N ALA A 172 -17.35 -8.85 -16.97
CA ALA A 172 -16.38 -7.85 -17.39
C ALA A 172 -17.02 -6.59 -17.99
N ALA A 173 -18.12 -6.73 -18.75
CA ALA A 173 -18.80 -5.59 -19.38
C ALA A 173 -19.42 -4.67 -18.32
N ASP A 174 -20.09 -5.23 -17.33
CA ASP A 174 -20.67 -4.45 -16.23
C ASP A 174 -19.57 -3.86 -15.31
N LEU A 175 -18.41 -4.53 -15.17
CA LEU A 175 -17.26 -3.93 -14.49
C LEU A 175 -16.79 -2.68 -15.23
N VAL A 176 -16.68 -2.72 -16.56
CA VAL A 176 -16.32 -1.55 -17.38
C VAL A 176 -17.34 -0.42 -17.19
N ALA A 177 -18.64 -0.73 -17.22
CA ALA A 177 -19.70 0.25 -16.98
C ALA A 177 -19.56 0.87 -15.58
N TYR A 178 -19.36 0.04 -14.54
CA TYR A 178 -19.22 0.49 -13.16
C TYR A 178 -18.03 1.44 -12.96
N VAL A 179 -16.82 1.06 -13.44
CA VAL A 179 -15.66 1.94 -13.28
C VAL A 179 -15.75 3.20 -14.14
N THR A 180 -16.40 3.11 -15.30
CA THR A 180 -16.67 4.28 -16.15
C THR A 180 -17.58 5.28 -15.43
N ASN A 181 -18.61 4.76 -14.78
CA ASN A 181 -19.53 5.55 -13.98
C ASN A 181 -18.84 6.20 -12.79
N ALA A 182 -18.02 5.45 -12.05
CA ALA A 182 -17.21 5.97 -10.94
C ALA A 182 -16.26 7.10 -11.40
N TRP A 183 -15.64 6.95 -12.58
CA TRP A 183 -14.83 7.99 -13.18
C TRP A 183 -15.66 9.22 -13.58
N GLN A 184 -16.73 9.05 -14.33
CA GLN A 184 -17.58 10.15 -14.78
C GLN A 184 -18.20 10.93 -13.61
N SER A 185 -18.59 10.21 -12.57
CA SER A 185 -19.12 10.79 -11.33
C SER A 185 -18.08 11.53 -10.50
N GLY A 186 -16.79 11.36 -10.77
CA GLY A 186 -15.71 12.07 -10.06
C GLY A 186 -15.46 11.54 -8.65
N TRP A 187 -15.44 10.20 -8.48
CA TRP A 187 -15.13 9.59 -7.20
C TRP A 187 -13.73 9.93 -6.71
N GLY A 188 -13.61 10.05 -5.38
CA GLY A 188 -12.35 10.33 -4.72
C GLY A 188 -11.51 9.06 -4.47
N TYR A 189 -10.31 9.29 -3.96
CA TYR A 189 -9.43 8.23 -3.49
C TYR A 189 -9.19 8.37 -1.99
N VAL A 190 -9.48 7.31 -1.25
CA VAL A 190 -9.04 7.13 0.14
C VAL A 190 -8.62 5.68 0.34
N TRP A 191 -7.46 5.48 0.91
CA TRP A 191 -6.93 4.13 1.16
C TRP A 191 -7.88 3.29 2.01
N GLY A 192 -8.14 2.05 1.54
CA GLY A 192 -9.03 1.10 2.20
C GLY A 192 -10.52 1.37 2.00
N THR A 193 -10.90 2.26 1.08
CA THR A 193 -12.30 2.43 0.65
C THR A 193 -12.58 1.67 -0.65
N TYR A 194 -13.85 1.37 -0.92
CA TYR A 194 -14.26 0.48 -2.02
C TYR A 194 -15.54 0.93 -2.74
N GLY A 195 -15.82 2.22 -2.72
CA GLY A 195 -16.95 2.83 -3.42
C GLY A 195 -18.05 3.36 -2.50
N GLN A 196 -17.93 3.23 -1.18
CA GLN A 196 -18.87 3.84 -0.24
C GLN A 196 -18.66 5.35 -0.13
N VAL A 197 -19.70 6.05 0.31
CA VAL A 197 -19.61 7.48 0.62
C VAL A 197 -18.68 7.70 1.82
N LEU A 198 -17.73 8.59 1.68
CA LEU A 198 -16.81 8.96 2.76
C LEU A 198 -17.52 9.86 3.78
N THR A 199 -18.15 9.26 4.79
CA THR A 199 -18.74 10.01 5.91
C THR A 199 -17.64 10.49 6.86
N PRO A 200 -17.92 11.46 7.75
CA PRO A 200 -16.98 11.87 8.79
C PRO A 200 -16.52 10.71 9.68
N GLU A 201 -17.42 9.78 10.00
CA GLU A 201 -17.15 8.60 10.82
C GLU A 201 -16.21 7.63 10.08
N LEU A 202 -16.48 7.35 8.80
CA LEU A 202 -15.62 6.51 7.97
C LEU A 202 -14.24 7.15 7.80
N PHE A 203 -14.20 8.45 7.56
CA PHE A 203 -12.94 9.17 7.46
C PHE A 203 -12.11 9.06 8.75
N GLN A 204 -12.73 9.28 9.91
CA GLN A 204 -12.05 9.13 11.20
C GLN A 204 -11.58 7.68 11.43
N TYR A 205 -12.38 6.70 11.04
CA TYR A 205 -11.98 5.28 11.09
C TYR A 205 -10.76 5.01 10.21
N LYS A 206 -10.75 5.53 8.96
CA LYS A 206 -9.61 5.36 8.04
C LYS A 206 -8.35 6.10 8.51
N LEU A 207 -8.48 7.25 9.16
CA LEU A 207 -7.35 7.93 9.83
C LEU A 207 -6.73 7.07 10.92
N THR A 208 -7.56 6.37 11.69
CA THR A 208 -7.07 5.47 12.76
C THR A 208 -6.46 4.19 12.18
N GLN A 209 -7.08 3.65 11.13
CA GLN A 209 -6.65 2.41 10.49
C GLN A 209 -5.35 2.58 9.68
N TYR A 210 -5.19 3.73 9.01
CA TYR A 210 -4.08 4.02 8.10
C TYR A 210 -3.46 5.41 8.38
N PRO A 211 -2.86 5.63 9.56
CA PRO A 211 -2.40 6.96 9.97
C PRO A 211 -1.35 7.54 9.01
N GLU A 212 -0.49 6.69 8.44
CA GLU A 212 0.53 7.13 7.49
C GLU A 212 -0.05 7.37 6.08
N GLY A 213 -0.90 6.47 5.59
CA GLY A 213 -1.47 6.54 4.24
C GLY A 213 -2.61 7.56 4.09
N VAL A 214 -3.43 7.75 5.14
CA VAL A 214 -4.57 8.66 5.14
C VAL A 214 -4.24 9.95 5.91
N GLY A 215 -3.50 9.83 7.01
CA GLY A 215 -3.23 10.95 7.91
C GLY A 215 -2.45 12.08 7.25
N GLN A 216 -1.42 11.78 6.47
CA GLN A 216 -0.64 12.80 5.74
C GLN A 216 -1.47 13.60 4.72
N TYR A 217 -2.60 13.05 4.27
CA TYR A 217 -3.53 13.71 3.34
C TYR A 217 -4.82 14.16 4.02
N ALA A 218 -4.90 14.15 5.33
CA ALA A 218 -6.13 14.37 6.07
C ALA A 218 -6.86 15.65 5.67
N ASP A 219 -6.15 16.76 5.53
CA ASP A 219 -6.73 18.05 5.13
C ASP A 219 -7.19 18.03 3.67
N PHE A 220 -6.39 17.41 2.78
CA PHE A 220 -6.77 17.27 1.38
C PHE A 220 -8.05 16.41 1.25
N ILE A 221 -8.10 15.27 1.92
CA ILE A 221 -9.25 14.36 1.90
C ILE A 221 -10.50 15.05 2.45
N ARG A 222 -10.36 15.76 3.58
CA ARG A 222 -11.48 16.50 4.19
C ARG A 222 -12.05 17.57 3.25
N ASN A 223 -11.19 18.27 2.52
CA ASN A 223 -11.61 19.37 1.66
C ASN A 223 -12.13 18.91 0.29
N ASN A 224 -11.73 17.70 -0.19
CA ASN A 224 -12.00 17.28 -1.56
C ASN A 224 -12.90 16.03 -1.65
N TRP A 225 -12.79 15.11 -0.69
CA TRP A 225 -13.42 13.79 -0.80
C TRP A 225 -14.52 13.53 0.24
N LEU A 226 -14.60 14.30 1.32
CA LEU A 226 -15.65 14.11 2.32
C LEU A 226 -17.04 14.31 1.71
N GLY A 227 -17.93 13.37 1.97
CA GLY A 227 -19.27 13.34 1.39
C GLY A 227 -19.37 12.76 -0.02
N LYS A 228 -18.24 12.35 -0.60
CA LYS A 228 -18.21 11.72 -1.94
C LYS A 228 -17.98 10.22 -1.84
N HIS A 229 -18.33 9.49 -2.88
CA HIS A 229 -17.89 8.11 -3.07
C HIS A 229 -16.35 8.08 -3.22
N THR A 230 -15.73 7.10 -2.57
CA THR A 230 -14.27 6.93 -2.60
C THR A 230 -13.88 5.47 -2.73
N ALA A 231 -12.80 5.21 -3.48
CA ALA A 231 -12.20 3.88 -3.58
C ALA A 231 -10.67 3.99 -3.64
N ASP A 232 -9.96 3.00 -3.11
CA ASP A 232 -8.56 2.79 -3.48
C ASP A 232 -8.47 1.97 -4.78
N CYS A 233 -7.24 1.72 -5.26
CA CYS A 233 -7.03 1.11 -6.56
C CYS A 233 -7.71 -0.27 -6.71
N VAL A 234 -7.59 -1.14 -5.72
CA VAL A 234 -8.25 -2.44 -5.73
C VAL A 234 -9.68 -2.37 -5.20
N GLY A 235 -9.96 -1.41 -4.34
CA GLY A 235 -11.29 -1.13 -3.81
C GLY A 235 -12.29 -0.77 -4.91
N LEU A 236 -11.86 -0.08 -5.95
CA LEU A 236 -12.69 0.22 -7.12
C LEU A 236 -13.22 -1.08 -7.78
N ILE A 237 -12.37 -2.09 -7.91
CA ILE A 237 -12.76 -3.41 -8.45
C ILE A 237 -13.61 -4.19 -7.44
N LYS A 238 -13.19 -4.22 -6.17
CA LYS A 238 -13.91 -4.93 -5.11
C LYS A 238 -15.30 -4.36 -4.89
N GLY A 239 -15.47 -3.04 -5.03
CA GLY A 239 -16.77 -2.40 -4.93
C GLY A 239 -17.78 -2.94 -5.93
N TYR A 240 -17.37 -3.16 -7.17
CA TYR A 240 -18.20 -3.85 -8.15
C TYR A 240 -18.47 -5.32 -7.74
N GLY A 241 -17.45 -6.03 -7.28
CA GLY A 241 -17.61 -7.41 -6.81
C GLY A 241 -18.59 -7.52 -5.64
N TRP A 242 -18.62 -6.54 -4.76
CA TRP A 242 -19.50 -6.48 -3.58
C TRP A 242 -20.84 -5.77 -3.83
N LEU A 243 -21.11 -5.32 -5.05
CA LEU A 243 -22.38 -4.72 -5.40
C LEU A 243 -23.50 -5.76 -5.29
N ASN A 244 -24.48 -5.50 -4.46
CA ASN A 244 -25.68 -6.31 -4.38
C ASN A 244 -26.59 -6.00 -5.60
N ALA A 245 -26.94 -7.03 -6.35
CA ALA A 245 -27.72 -6.88 -7.59
C ALA A 245 -29.20 -6.47 -7.35
N ASP A 246 -29.73 -6.75 -6.16
CA ASP A 246 -31.11 -6.47 -5.82
C ASP A 246 -31.29 -5.08 -5.21
N THR A 247 -30.40 -4.70 -4.30
CA THR A 247 -30.44 -3.39 -3.61
C THR A 247 -29.67 -2.32 -4.34
N MET A 248 -28.74 -2.73 -5.22
CA MET A 248 -27.80 -1.87 -5.92
C MET A 248 -26.89 -1.09 -4.96
N GLU A 249 -26.64 -1.63 -3.78
CA GLU A 249 -25.72 -1.12 -2.77
C GLU A 249 -24.44 -1.95 -2.69
N ILE A 250 -23.33 -1.34 -2.29
CA ILE A 250 -22.06 -2.04 -2.11
C ILE A 250 -22.02 -2.65 -0.72
N GLU A 251 -22.16 -3.96 -0.64
CA GLU A 251 -22.19 -4.74 0.60
C GLU A 251 -20.85 -5.48 0.80
N TYR A 252 -20.05 -4.99 1.73
CA TYR A 252 -18.71 -5.54 2.01
C TYR A 252 -18.71 -7.07 2.21
N GLY A 253 -17.80 -7.75 1.48
CA GLY A 253 -17.56 -9.20 1.64
C GLY A 253 -18.59 -10.11 1.02
N THR A 254 -19.49 -9.58 0.17
CA THR A 254 -20.53 -10.38 -0.52
C THR A 254 -20.04 -10.97 -1.85
N ASN A 255 -20.90 -11.76 -2.49
CA ASN A 255 -20.73 -12.32 -3.85
C ASN A 255 -19.42 -13.12 -4.06
N GLY A 256 -18.78 -13.60 -2.99
CA GLY A 256 -17.55 -14.38 -3.07
C GLY A 256 -16.29 -13.59 -3.42
N MET A 257 -16.37 -12.28 -3.65
CA MET A 257 -15.22 -11.42 -3.87
C MET A 257 -14.47 -11.25 -2.53
N PRO A 258 -13.20 -11.71 -2.41
CA PRO A 258 -12.43 -11.60 -1.17
C PRO A 258 -11.91 -10.17 -0.96
N ASP A 259 -11.66 -9.80 0.30
CA ASP A 259 -10.95 -8.58 0.63
C ASP A 259 -9.44 -8.79 0.54
N ILE A 260 -8.91 -8.58 -0.66
CA ILE A 260 -7.49 -8.77 -0.99
C ILE A 260 -6.92 -7.50 -1.62
N GLY A 261 -5.59 -7.34 -1.52
CA GLY A 261 -4.86 -6.25 -2.15
C GLY A 261 -4.61 -6.48 -3.65
N ALA A 262 -4.18 -5.42 -4.35
CA ALA A 262 -3.90 -5.45 -5.80
C ALA A 262 -2.93 -6.56 -6.21
N ASN A 263 -1.88 -6.80 -5.43
CA ASN A 263 -0.93 -7.85 -5.72
C ASN A 263 -1.51 -9.25 -5.54
N GLN A 264 -2.28 -9.45 -4.47
CA GLN A 264 -2.92 -10.74 -4.25
C GLN A 264 -3.94 -11.05 -5.36
N MET A 265 -4.63 -10.02 -5.88
CA MET A 265 -5.51 -10.17 -7.02
C MET A 265 -4.73 -10.64 -8.26
N TYR A 266 -3.57 -10.04 -8.53
CA TYR A 266 -2.67 -10.48 -9.59
C TYR A 266 -2.15 -11.91 -9.38
N TYR A 267 -1.70 -12.26 -8.16
CA TYR A 267 -1.19 -13.61 -7.88
C TYR A 267 -2.26 -14.68 -8.00
N ASN A 268 -3.48 -14.40 -7.59
CA ASN A 268 -4.61 -15.33 -7.66
C ASN A 268 -5.16 -15.52 -9.08
N ALA A 269 -4.85 -14.62 -10.01
CA ALA A 269 -5.32 -14.73 -11.38
C ALA A 269 -4.72 -15.93 -12.10
N THR A 270 -5.56 -16.71 -12.75
CA THR A 270 -5.16 -17.89 -13.55
C THR A 270 -4.77 -17.53 -14.96
N ARG A 271 -5.44 -16.52 -15.56
CA ARG A 271 -5.11 -15.97 -16.88
C ARG A 271 -4.52 -14.58 -16.72
N LYS A 272 -3.28 -14.43 -17.12
CA LYS A 272 -2.49 -13.19 -17.06
C LYS A 272 -1.29 -13.28 -18.01
N GLY A 273 -0.75 -12.14 -18.36
CA GLY A 273 0.45 -12.02 -19.19
C GLY A 273 1.15 -10.70 -18.98
N THR A 274 2.29 -10.51 -19.65
CA THR A 274 3.00 -9.23 -19.69
C THR A 274 2.18 -8.20 -20.46
N ILE A 275 2.33 -6.93 -20.12
CA ILE A 275 1.46 -5.85 -20.64
C ILE A 275 1.51 -5.73 -22.17
N ASP A 276 2.64 -6.06 -22.79
CA ASP A 276 2.82 -6.08 -24.24
C ASP A 276 1.98 -7.17 -24.95
N THR A 277 1.43 -8.12 -24.20
CA THR A 277 0.57 -9.19 -24.70
C THR A 277 -0.91 -9.01 -24.37
N ILE A 278 -1.30 -7.85 -23.87
CA ILE A 278 -2.69 -7.60 -23.47
C ILE A 278 -3.65 -7.81 -24.66
N PRO A 279 -4.66 -8.67 -24.54
CA PRO A 279 -5.67 -8.79 -25.59
C PRO A 279 -6.64 -7.61 -25.52
N GLU A 280 -7.27 -7.29 -26.65
CA GLU A 280 -8.30 -6.24 -26.73
C GLU A 280 -9.62 -6.73 -26.11
N VAL A 281 -9.61 -6.92 -24.80
CA VAL A 281 -10.76 -7.41 -24.01
C VAL A 281 -11.01 -6.41 -22.88
N PRO A 282 -12.01 -5.52 -22.99
CA PRO A 282 -12.40 -4.61 -21.93
C PRO A 282 -12.82 -5.38 -20.67
N GLY A 283 -12.46 -4.83 -19.51
CA GLY A 283 -12.71 -5.43 -18.20
C GLY A 283 -11.53 -6.23 -17.65
N LEU A 284 -10.47 -6.47 -18.43
CA LEU A 284 -9.21 -6.97 -17.88
C LEU A 284 -8.64 -5.96 -16.89
N ALA A 285 -7.94 -6.46 -15.88
CA ALA A 285 -7.13 -5.56 -15.07
C ALA A 285 -5.74 -5.39 -15.68
N VAL A 286 -5.18 -4.20 -15.49
CA VAL A 286 -3.77 -3.90 -15.69
C VAL A 286 -3.12 -3.68 -14.34
N TRP A 287 -1.91 -4.23 -14.18
CA TRP A 287 -1.27 -4.31 -12.90
C TRP A 287 0.21 -3.91 -12.98
N LYS A 288 0.67 -3.23 -11.95
CA LYS A 288 2.07 -3.09 -11.54
C LYS A 288 2.16 -3.32 -10.04
N SER A 289 3.34 -3.59 -9.53
CA SER A 289 3.52 -3.83 -8.10
C SER A 289 2.84 -2.73 -7.25
N GLY A 290 1.89 -3.15 -6.40
CA GLY A 290 1.15 -2.26 -5.50
C GLY A 290 -0.01 -1.49 -6.12
N HIS A 291 -0.28 -1.62 -7.42
CA HIS A 291 -1.33 -0.85 -8.08
C HIS A 291 -2.06 -1.65 -9.17
N ILE A 292 -3.33 -1.34 -9.37
CA ILE A 292 -4.19 -2.01 -10.34
C ILE A 292 -5.20 -1.02 -10.94
N GLY A 293 -5.54 -1.20 -12.21
CA GLY A 293 -6.57 -0.46 -12.91
C GLY A 293 -7.40 -1.39 -13.78
N VAL A 294 -8.46 -0.90 -14.40
CA VAL A 294 -9.33 -1.64 -15.31
C VAL A 294 -9.14 -1.13 -16.72
N TYR A 295 -8.72 -2.02 -17.62
CA TYR A 295 -8.65 -1.76 -19.06
C TYR A 295 -10.07 -1.66 -19.62
N ILE A 296 -10.37 -0.58 -20.31
CA ILE A 296 -11.70 -0.32 -20.86
C ILE A 296 -11.75 -0.40 -22.40
N GLY A 297 -10.68 -0.87 -23.05
CA GLY A 297 -10.51 -0.88 -24.50
C GLY A 297 -9.81 0.37 -25.02
N ASP A 298 -9.43 0.35 -26.29
CA ASP A 298 -8.84 1.49 -27.02
C ASP A 298 -7.62 2.10 -26.31
N ASP A 299 -6.73 1.28 -25.76
CA ASP A 299 -5.57 1.69 -24.98
C ASP A 299 -5.90 2.58 -23.78
N GLN A 300 -7.09 2.47 -23.22
CA GLN A 300 -7.54 3.29 -22.07
C GLN A 300 -7.73 2.44 -20.82
N VAL A 301 -7.44 3.06 -19.69
CA VAL A 301 -7.55 2.47 -18.35
C VAL A 301 -8.31 3.42 -17.44
N ILE A 302 -9.20 2.88 -16.61
CA ILE A 302 -9.75 3.61 -15.47
C ILE A 302 -9.13 3.05 -14.19
N GLU A 303 -8.63 3.94 -13.35
CA GLU A 303 -7.93 3.60 -12.12
C GLU A 303 -8.25 4.60 -11.00
N ALA A 304 -8.35 4.13 -9.78
CA ALA A 304 -8.28 5.01 -8.62
C ALA A 304 -6.80 5.28 -8.36
N MET A 305 -6.30 6.41 -8.91
CA MET A 305 -4.88 6.66 -9.11
C MET A 305 -4.14 7.07 -7.83
N GLY A 306 -4.81 7.74 -6.93
CA GLY A 306 -4.23 8.19 -5.66
C GLY A 306 -5.01 9.36 -5.04
N THR A 307 -4.66 9.71 -3.81
CA THR A 307 -5.45 10.65 -2.98
C THR A 307 -5.66 12.02 -3.66
N LYS A 308 -4.69 12.52 -4.41
CA LYS A 308 -4.79 13.83 -5.07
C LYS A 308 -5.60 13.80 -6.37
N TYR A 309 -5.83 12.63 -6.93
CA TYR A 309 -6.39 12.46 -8.27
C TYR A 309 -7.81 11.89 -8.26
N GLY A 310 -8.11 10.97 -7.31
CA GLY A 310 -9.36 10.21 -7.30
C GLY A 310 -9.39 9.13 -8.38
N VAL A 311 -10.57 8.84 -8.89
CA VAL A 311 -10.78 7.93 -10.01
C VAL A 311 -10.63 8.70 -11.32
N VAL A 312 -9.71 8.25 -12.16
CA VAL A 312 -9.32 8.94 -13.41
C VAL A 312 -9.24 7.97 -14.58
N LYS A 313 -9.30 8.53 -15.77
CA LYS A 313 -9.02 7.78 -17.01
C LYS A 313 -7.62 8.15 -17.51
N THR A 314 -6.81 7.14 -17.82
CA THR A 314 -5.43 7.25 -18.30
C THR A 314 -5.22 6.46 -19.57
N GLN A 315 -4.10 6.69 -20.26
CA GLN A 315 -3.65 5.83 -21.34
C GLN A 315 -2.98 4.58 -20.77
N LEU A 316 -3.11 3.46 -21.44
CA LEU A 316 -2.43 2.21 -21.10
C LEU A 316 -0.90 2.41 -21.09
N GLN A 317 -0.40 3.13 -22.09
CA GLN A 317 1.02 3.47 -22.19
C GLN A 317 1.39 4.65 -21.28
N GLY A 318 2.63 4.65 -20.78
CA GLY A 318 3.15 5.73 -19.94
C GLY A 318 2.82 5.60 -18.44
N ARG A 319 1.98 4.63 -18.04
CA ARG A 319 1.64 4.38 -16.62
C ARG A 319 2.54 3.35 -15.93
N GLY A 320 3.45 2.71 -16.69
CA GLY A 320 4.36 1.70 -16.15
C GLY A 320 3.66 0.40 -15.74
N TRP A 321 2.51 0.10 -16.35
CA TRP A 321 1.88 -1.21 -16.20
C TRP A 321 2.85 -2.30 -16.66
N THR A 322 2.90 -3.41 -15.93
CA THR A 322 3.82 -4.53 -16.23
C THR A 322 3.08 -5.76 -16.72
N HIS A 323 1.86 -5.98 -16.24
CA HIS A 323 1.07 -7.17 -16.59
C HIS A 323 -0.40 -6.81 -16.76
N TRP A 324 -1.11 -7.70 -17.42
CA TRP A 324 -2.56 -7.78 -17.46
C TRP A 324 -3.05 -9.07 -16.81
N LEU A 325 -4.31 -9.10 -16.38
CA LEU A 325 -4.94 -10.30 -15.80
C LEU A 325 -6.45 -10.29 -15.99
N GLU A 326 -7.04 -11.50 -16.09
CA GLU A 326 -8.44 -11.68 -15.78
C GLU A 326 -8.63 -11.61 -14.27
N ILE A 327 -9.49 -10.71 -13.83
CA ILE A 327 -9.75 -10.51 -12.41
C ILE A 327 -10.45 -11.76 -11.88
N PRO A 328 -9.90 -12.44 -10.85
CA PRO A 328 -10.60 -13.53 -10.21
C PRO A 328 -11.99 -13.09 -9.73
N TYR A 329 -12.99 -13.94 -9.86
CA TYR A 329 -14.39 -13.69 -9.48
C TYR A 329 -15.17 -12.78 -10.44
N ILE A 330 -14.58 -12.41 -11.58
CA ILE A 330 -15.26 -11.72 -12.68
C ILE A 330 -15.39 -12.70 -13.85
N ASN A 331 -16.57 -12.73 -14.45
CA ASN A 331 -16.87 -13.56 -15.60
C ASN A 331 -16.48 -12.84 -16.90
N TYR A 332 -15.76 -13.51 -17.77
CA TYR A 332 -15.28 -13.03 -19.10
C TYR A 332 -15.92 -13.78 -20.25
N ASP A 333 -16.85 -14.72 -19.99
CA ASP A 333 -17.56 -15.51 -21.02
C ASP A 333 -18.72 -14.75 -21.65
#